data_3719623c9ee15c8ba313d2b1396ec955
#
_entry.id   3719623c9ee15c8ba313d2b1396ec955
#
_cell.length_a   1.000
_cell.length_b   1.000
_cell.length_c   1.000
_cell.angle_alpha   90.00
_cell.angle_beta   90.00
_cell.angle_gamma   90.00
#
_symmetry.space_group_name_H-M   'P 1'
#
loop_
_entity.id
_entity.type
_entity.pdbx_description
1 polymer ?
#
loop_
_entity_poly.entity_id
_entity_poly.type
_entity_poly.pdbx_seq_one_letter_code
_entity_poly.pdbx_strand_id
1 'polypeptide(L)'
;MLRSDQLGVTSVVRDLALAPNCYDSMLHFFRASSWSLTEIRRCWFSAVSKYAPLYKEENAHVLVGDGVKQSKEGRRMPGVKKLYQESENSAKPEYIHGHMFGGLGILAGNVRNWAYIPLSIRLHDGLQAAREWEGACGSDASHVVQMVEDAYQAALAFGDCLLLLDRYFLTVPAL
;
A
#
# COMPACT_ATOMS: atom_id res chain seq x y z
N MET A 1 7.78 21.04 0.43
CA MET A 1 7.92 19.78 -0.34
C MET A 1 8.86 18.88 0.44
N LEU A 2 8.35 17.83 1.04
CA LEU A 2 9.18 16.85 1.75
C LEU A 2 9.85 15.99 0.69
N ARG A 3 11.15 16.19 0.50
CA ARG A 3 11.94 15.34 -0.37
C ARG A 3 12.77 14.41 0.49
N SER A 4 12.54 13.13 0.35
CA SER A 4 13.34 12.10 0.97
C SER A 4 14.05 11.31 -0.14
N ASP A 5 15.34 11.53 -0.27
CA ASP A 5 16.16 10.80 -1.26
C ASP A 5 16.48 9.39 -0.80
N GLN A 6 16.30 9.10 0.49
CA GLN A 6 16.49 7.78 1.09
C GLN A 6 15.40 7.52 2.12
N LEU A 7 14.64 6.47 1.90
CA LEU A 7 13.56 6.04 2.80
C LEU A 7 14.16 5.27 3.99
N GLY A 8 14.21 5.92 5.14
CA GLY A 8 14.68 5.33 6.39
C GLY A 8 14.14 6.07 7.59
N VAL A 9 14.24 5.46 8.77
CA VAL A 9 13.76 6.05 10.04
C VAL A 9 14.36 7.43 10.28
N THR A 10 15.64 7.62 9.97
CA THR A 10 16.32 8.91 10.08
C THR A 10 15.67 9.99 9.21
N SER A 11 15.27 9.64 7.99
CA SER A 11 14.57 10.57 7.11
C SER A 11 13.23 10.98 7.67
N VAL A 12 12.46 10.03 8.20
CA VAL A 12 11.16 10.31 8.82
C VAL A 12 11.31 11.26 10.02
N VAL A 13 12.26 10.99 10.91
CA VAL A 13 12.51 11.86 12.07
C VAL A 13 12.89 13.27 11.64
N ARG A 14 13.76 13.41 10.66
CA ARG A 14 14.19 14.70 10.13
C ARG A 14 13.08 15.45 9.41
N ASP A 15 12.40 14.76 8.49
CA ASP A 15 11.44 15.40 7.57
C ASP A 15 10.15 15.82 8.28
N LEU A 16 9.82 15.12 9.38
CA LEU A 16 8.70 15.49 10.26
C LEU A 16 9.13 16.36 11.45
N ALA A 17 10.39 16.78 11.49
CA ALA A 17 10.96 17.57 12.59
C ALA A 17 10.68 16.98 13.98
N LEU A 18 10.73 15.65 14.09
CA LEU A 18 10.53 14.96 15.36
C LEU A 18 11.75 15.11 16.27
N ALA A 19 11.55 14.97 17.58
CA ALA A 19 12.64 14.99 18.53
C ALA A 19 13.64 13.85 18.23
N PRO A 20 14.97 14.08 18.35
CA PRO A 20 15.98 13.08 18.01
C PRO A 20 15.83 11.74 18.73
N ASN A 21 15.31 11.72 19.95
CA ASN A 21 15.03 10.50 20.71
C ASN A 21 13.89 9.65 20.11
N CYS A 22 13.11 10.19 19.20
CA CYS A 22 12.12 9.41 18.43
C CYS A 22 12.77 8.35 17.55
N TYR A 23 14.04 8.53 17.17
CA TYR A 23 14.75 7.55 16.35
C TYR A 23 14.82 6.17 17.01
N ASP A 24 15.27 6.10 18.24
CA ASP A 24 15.36 4.83 18.97
C ASP A 24 13.99 4.21 19.25
N SER A 25 12.99 5.05 19.55
CA SER A 25 11.60 4.60 19.73
C SER A 25 11.03 4.00 18.46
N MET A 26 11.30 4.59 17.31
CA MET A 26 10.87 4.06 16.02
C MET A 26 11.61 2.78 15.65
N LEU A 27 12.90 2.67 15.90
CA LEU A 27 13.63 1.42 15.71
C LEU A 27 13.11 0.31 16.62
N HIS A 28 12.80 0.64 17.87
CA HIS A 28 12.20 -0.31 18.81
C HIS A 28 10.84 -0.78 18.31
N PHE A 29 9.98 0.13 17.84
CA PHE A 29 8.69 -0.20 17.26
C PHE A 29 8.81 -1.24 16.14
N PHE A 30 9.73 -1.05 15.17
CA PHE A 30 9.91 -1.99 14.06
C PHE A 30 10.48 -3.35 14.48
N ARG A 31 11.13 -3.44 15.63
CA ARG A 31 11.70 -4.69 16.17
C ARG A 31 10.79 -5.37 17.19
N ALA A 32 9.86 -4.62 17.77
CA ALA A 32 8.93 -5.15 18.76
C ALA A 32 7.87 -6.02 18.09
N SER A 33 7.50 -7.13 18.74
CA SER A 33 6.42 -8.02 18.34
C SER A 33 5.11 -7.76 19.11
N SER A 34 5.03 -6.66 19.83
CA SER A 34 3.88 -6.31 20.69
C SER A 34 2.70 -5.68 19.94
N TRP A 35 2.82 -5.47 18.64
CA TRP A 35 1.76 -4.91 17.80
C TRP A 35 1.38 -5.86 16.66
N SER A 36 0.18 -5.72 16.14
CA SER A 36 -0.26 -6.42 14.95
C SER A 36 -0.63 -5.43 13.84
N LEU A 37 -0.43 -5.84 12.60
CA LEU A 37 -0.81 -5.02 11.44
C LEU A 37 -2.33 -4.73 11.44
N THR A 38 -3.14 -5.70 11.87
CA THR A 38 -4.59 -5.54 11.99
C THR A 38 -4.98 -4.43 12.97
N GLU A 39 -4.34 -4.39 14.15
CA GLU A 39 -4.61 -3.33 15.14
C GLU A 39 -4.15 -1.95 14.66
N ILE A 40 -2.97 -1.87 14.04
CA ILE A 40 -2.48 -0.62 13.46
C ILE A 40 -3.43 -0.12 12.38
N ARG A 41 -3.88 -1.01 11.48
CA ARG A 41 -4.85 -0.68 10.42
C ARG A 41 -6.16 -0.18 11.02
N ARG A 42 -6.69 -0.84 12.04
CA ARG A 42 -7.91 -0.42 12.73
C ARG A 42 -7.77 0.98 13.33
N CYS A 43 -6.67 1.24 14.04
CA CYS A 43 -6.38 2.56 14.60
C CYS A 43 -6.23 3.62 13.50
N TRP A 44 -5.55 3.30 12.42
CA TRP A 44 -5.38 4.19 11.27
C TRP A 44 -6.71 4.52 10.60
N PHE A 45 -7.55 3.53 10.31
CA PHE A 45 -8.87 3.75 9.73
C PHE A 45 -9.75 4.62 10.63
N SER A 46 -9.73 4.38 11.93
CA SER A 46 -10.43 5.23 12.91
C SER A 46 -9.93 6.67 12.90
N ALA A 47 -8.61 6.88 12.84
CA ALA A 47 -8.03 8.22 12.76
C ALA A 47 -8.41 8.93 11.45
N VAL A 48 -8.32 8.25 10.31
CA VAL A 48 -8.71 8.80 8.99
C VAL A 48 -10.19 9.16 8.97
N SER A 49 -11.06 8.26 9.43
CA SER A 49 -12.51 8.51 9.49
C SER A 49 -12.85 9.71 10.37
N LYS A 50 -12.12 9.90 11.47
CA LYS A 50 -12.40 10.96 12.44
C LYS A 50 -11.86 12.32 12.03
N TYR A 51 -10.68 12.38 11.42
CA TYR A 51 -9.95 13.63 11.23
C TYR A 51 -9.82 14.08 9.78
N ALA A 52 -10.00 13.18 8.80
CA ALA A 52 -9.87 13.55 7.41
C ALA A 52 -11.21 14.07 6.83
N PRO A 53 -11.19 15.14 6.01
CA PRO A 53 -12.35 15.60 5.26
C PRO A 53 -12.60 14.67 4.07
N LEU A 54 -13.15 13.49 4.32
CA LEU A 54 -13.34 12.45 3.31
C LEU A 54 -14.32 12.91 2.22
N TYR A 55 -13.89 12.70 0.96
CA TYR A 55 -14.73 12.98 -0.21
C TYR A 55 -15.77 11.88 -0.41
N LYS A 56 -16.96 12.29 -0.86
CA LYS A 56 -18.06 11.40 -1.24
C LYS A 56 -18.58 11.73 -2.62
N GLU A 57 -18.83 10.71 -3.40
CA GLU A 57 -19.59 10.76 -4.63
C GLU A 57 -20.89 9.98 -4.43
N GLU A 58 -22.03 10.60 -4.69
CA GLU A 58 -23.38 10.01 -4.48
C GLU A 58 -23.54 9.31 -3.11
N ASN A 59 -23.03 9.95 -2.05
CA ASN A 59 -22.97 9.46 -0.66
C ASN A 59 -22.02 8.30 -0.38
N ALA A 60 -21.32 7.75 -1.36
CA ALA A 60 -20.29 6.74 -1.18
C ALA A 60 -18.89 7.37 -1.07
N HIS A 61 -18.05 6.85 -0.18
CA HIS A 61 -16.65 7.21 -0.12
C HIS A 61 -15.90 6.68 -1.34
N VAL A 62 -14.92 7.42 -1.85
CA VAL A 62 -14.16 7.00 -3.03
C VAL A 62 -12.83 6.39 -2.60
N LEU A 63 -12.70 5.10 -2.85
CA LEU A 63 -11.45 4.34 -2.72
C LEU A 63 -10.74 4.30 -4.06
N VAL A 64 -9.41 4.43 -4.04
CA VAL A 64 -8.56 4.33 -5.24
C VAL A 64 -7.49 3.29 -4.99
N GLY A 65 -7.41 2.30 -5.86
CA GLY A 65 -6.42 1.23 -5.80
C GLY A 65 -5.51 1.21 -7.01
N ASP A 66 -4.22 0.99 -6.78
CA ASP A 66 -3.23 0.88 -7.85
C ASP A 66 -2.10 -0.08 -7.48
N GLY A 67 -1.42 -0.58 -8.52
CA GLY A 67 -0.26 -1.45 -8.39
C GLY A 67 1.05 -0.71 -8.59
N VAL A 68 1.99 -0.88 -7.65
CA VAL A 68 3.31 -0.25 -7.74
C VAL A 68 4.40 -1.31 -7.85
N LYS A 69 5.21 -1.19 -8.92
CA LYS A 69 6.37 -2.06 -9.15
C LYS A 69 7.64 -1.37 -8.62
N GLN A 70 8.27 -1.98 -7.61
CA GLN A 70 9.50 -1.46 -7.02
C GLN A 70 10.69 -2.34 -7.41
N SER A 71 11.61 -1.80 -8.20
CA SER A 71 12.83 -2.50 -8.59
C SER A 71 13.73 -2.82 -7.41
N LYS A 72 14.39 -3.96 -7.45
CA LYS A 72 15.37 -4.43 -6.48
C LYS A 72 16.61 -4.98 -7.19
N GLU A 73 17.78 -4.67 -6.65
CA GLU A 73 19.04 -5.20 -7.16
C GLU A 73 19.25 -6.67 -6.77
N GLY A 74 18.78 -7.07 -5.58
CA GLY A 74 18.90 -8.41 -5.05
C GLY A 74 17.92 -9.38 -5.67
N ARG A 75 18.34 -10.16 -6.65
CA ARG A 75 17.50 -11.17 -7.36
C ARG A 75 17.01 -12.32 -6.49
N ARG A 76 17.69 -12.59 -5.37
CA ARG A 76 17.39 -13.69 -4.44
C ARG A 76 16.70 -13.23 -3.16
N MET A 77 16.15 -12.03 -3.14
CA MET A 77 15.33 -11.55 -2.01
C MET A 77 13.95 -12.22 -2.04
N PRO A 78 13.37 -12.55 -0.88
CA PRO A 78 12.01 -13.07 -0.80
C PRO A 78 11.01 -12.14 -1.52
N GLY A 79 10.10 -12.75 -2.30
CA GLY A 79 9.08 -12.01 -3.03
C GLY A 79 9.55 -11.21 -4.25
N VAL A 80 10.86 -11.24 -4.59
CA VAL A 80 11.35 -10.60 -5.81
C VAL A 80 11.05 -11.50 -7.01
N LYS A 81 10.40 -10.90 -8.02
CA LYS A 81 10.07 -11.55 -9.29
C LYS A 81 10.57 -10.74 -10.47
N LYS A 82 10.61 -11.38 -11.64
CA LYS A 82 10.75 -10.70 -12.91
C LYS A 82 9.40 -10.08 -13.28
N LEU A 83 9.34 -8.75 -13.31
CA LEU A 83 8.14 -7.97 -13.59
C LEU A 83 8.28 -7.28 -14.93
N TYR A 84 7.24 -7.33 -15.75
CA TYR A 84 7.15 -6.55 -16.98
C TYR A 84 6.84 -5.08 -16.64
N GLN A 85 7.54 -4.15 -17.27
CA GLN A 85 7.27 -2.71 -17.16
C GLN A 85 6.53 -2.24 -18.39
N GLU A 86 5.30 -1.83 -18.22
CA GLU A 86 4.50 -1.13 -19.23
C GLU A 86 4.96 0.33 -19.31
N SER A 87 6.15 0.58 -19.84
CA SER A 87 6.67 1.93 -19.98
C SER A 87 6.85 2.25 -21.46
N GLU A 88 6.20 3.31 -21.92
CA GLU A 88 6.42 3.87 -23.25
C GLU A 88 7.84 4.49 -23.40
N ASN A 89 8.56 4.64 -22.30
CA ASN A 89 9.91 5.15 -22.32
C ASN A 89 10.90 4.04 -22.68
N SER A 90 11.41 4.06 -23.91
CA SER A 90 12.38 3.10 -24.44
C SER A 90 13.74 3.07 -23.69
N ALA A 91 14.02 4.06 -22.85
CA ALA A 91 15.22 4.08 -22.01
C ALA A 91 15.08 3.20 -20.75
N LYS A 92 13.87 2.74 -20.43
CA LYS A 92 13.67 1.83 -19.29
C LYS A 92 13.68 0.37 -19.77
N PRO A 93 14.26 -0.55 -18.99
CA PRO A 93 14.24 -1.96 -19.36
C PRO A 93 12.81 -2.48 -19.37
N GLU A 94 12.48 -3.31 -20.35
CA GLU A 94 11.17 -3.96 -20.50
C GLU A 94 10.82 -4.83 -19.28
N TYR A 95 11.82 -5.39 -18.63
CA TYR A 95 11.67 -6.23 -17.42
C TYR A 95 12.57 -5.75 -16.30
N ILE A 96 12.03 -5.77 -15.09
CA ILE A 96 12.79 -5.53 -13.86
C ILE A 96 12.67 -6.73 -12.92
N HIS A 97 13.68 -6.92 -12.07
CA HIS A 97 13.52 -7.72 -10.88
C HIS A 97 13.01 -6.82 -9.75
N GLY A 98 11.92 -7.19 -9.09
CA GLY A 98 11.32 -6.32 -8.09
C GLY A 98 10.15 -6.93 -7.35
N HIS A 99 9.59 -6.11 -6.50
CA HIS A 99 8.34 -6.39 -5.78
C HIS A 99 7.17 -5.70 -6.46
N MET A 100 6.02 -6.36 -6.47
CA MET A 100 4.73 -5.78 -6.83
C MET A 100 3.94 -5.49 -5.55
N PHE A 101 3.63 -4.25 -5.31
CA PHE A 101 2.78 -3.83 -4.19
C PHE A 101 1.41 -3.41 -4.71
N GLY A 102 0.37 -3.74 -3.97
CA GLY A 102 -0.94 -3.12 -4.12
C GLY A 102 -1.10 -2.03 -3.09
N GLY A 103 -1.46 -0.85 -3.53
CA GLY A 103 -1.78 0.30 -2.68
C GLY A 103 -3.25 0.65 -2.77
N LEU A 104 -3.91 0.80 -1.64
CA LEU A 104 -5.28 1.28 -1.53
C LEU A 104 -5.31 2.55 -0.70
N GLY A 105 -6.04 3.54 -1.15
CA GLY A 105 -6.29 4.75 -0.38
C GLY A 105 -7.71 5.29 -0.56
N ILE A 106 -8.03 6.31 0.21
CA ILE A 106 -9.32 6.99 0.20
C ILE A 106 -9.11 8.45 -0.21
N LEU A 107 -10.04 8.98 -0.99
CA LEU A 107 -9.99 10.39 -1.37
C LEU A 107 -10.51 11.28 -0.23
N ALA A 108 -9.79 12.37 0.00
CA ALA A 108 -10.16 13.43 0.91
C ALA A 108 -10.16 14.78 0.18
N GLY A 109 -10.89 15.77 0.72
CA GLY A 109 -10.98 17.09 0.12
C GLY A 109 -12.27 17.31 -0.65
N ASN A 110 -12.18 17.98 -1.79
CA ASN A 110 -13.33 18.31 -2.64
C ASN A 110 -12.93 18.27 -4.12
N VAL A 111 -13.93 18.42 -5.03
CA VAL A 111 -13.74 18.37 -6.49
C VAL A 111 -12.66 19.28 -7.07
N ARG A 112 -12.20 20.29 -6.35
CA ARG A 112 -11.15 21.21 -6.80
C ARG A 112 -9.77 20.85 -6.23
N ASN A 113 -9.75 20.26 -5.05
CA ASN A 113 -8.51 19.89 -4.34
C ASN A 113 -8.68 18.54 -3.65
N TRP A 114 -8.15 17.51 -4.28
CA TRP A 114 -8.14 16.16 -3.72
C TRP A 114 -6.80 15.82 -3.10
N ALA A 115 -6.87 15.09 -2.03
CA ALA A 115 -5.73 14.42 -1.42
C ALA A 115 -6.01 12.92 -1.38
N TYR A 116 -5.00 12.12 -1.69
CA TYR A 116 -5.02 10.68 -1.52
C TYR A 116 -4.46 10.35 -0.14
N ILE A 117 -5.25 9.66 0.68
CA ILE A 117 -4.83 9.17 1.99
C ILE A 117 -4.61 7.66 1.88
N PRO A 118 -3.38 7.16 2.00
CA PRO A 118 -3.11 5.73 1.91
C PRO A 118 -3.76 5.00 3.09
N LEU A 119 -4.50 3.93 2.80
CA LEU A 119 -5.13 3.07 3.79
C LEU A 119 -4.36 1.77 4.00
N SER A 120 -3.89 1.17 2.92
CA SER A 120 -3.05 -0.04 2.97
C SER A 120 -2.04 -0.06 1.84
N ILE A 121 -0.90 -0.68 2.12
CA ILE A 121 0.09 -1.12 1.13
C ILE A 121 0.45 -2.54 1.47
N ARG A 122 0.38 -3.44 0.50
CA ARG A 122 0.63 -4.86 0.70
C ARG A 122 1.45 -5.44 -0.45
N LEU A 123 2.36 -6.38 -0.15
CA LEU A 123 3.06 -7.13 -1.19
C LEU A 123 2.07 -8.11 -1.81
N HIS A 124 1.72 -7.92 -3.08
CA HIS A 124 0.75 -8.73 -3.78
C HIS A 124 1.40 -9.89 -4.52
N ASP A 125 2.48 -9.65 -5.24
CA ASP A 125 3.20 -10.70 -5.95
C ASP A 125 4.35 -11.24 -5.12
N GLY A 126 4.52 -12.58 -5.16
CA GLY A 126 5.59 -13.25 -4.44
C GLY A 126 5.30 -13.56 -2.97
N LEU A 127 4.08 -13.31 -2.51
CA LEU A 127 3.65 -13.66 -1.15
C LEU A 127 3.84 -15.14 -0.85
N GLN A 128 3.60 -16.03 -1.82
CA GLN A 128 3.82 -17.46 -1.63
C GLN A 128 5.30 -17.76 -1.34
N ALA A 129 6.23 -17.21 -2.12
CA ALA A 129 7.66 -17.39 -1.89
C ALA A 129 8.12 -16.80 -0.55
N ALA A 130 7.59 -15.64 -0.16
CA ALA A 130 7.89 -15.04 1.13
C ALA A 130 7.29 -15.83 2.31
N ARG A 131 6.10 -16.40 2.15
CA ARG A 131 5.43 -17.22 3.17
C ARG A 131 5.99 -18.64 3.29
N GLU A 132 6.41 -19.25 2.19
CA GLU A 132 7.12 -20.53 2.22
C GLU A 132 8.42 -20.42 3.01
N TRP A 133 9.08 -19.28 2.92
CA TRP A 133 10.28 -19.01 3.72
C TRP A 133 9.98 -18.85 5.22
N GLU A 134 8.82 -18.32 5.57
CA GLU A 134 8.34 -18.15 6.96
C GLU A 134 7.52 -19.37 7.47
N GLY A 135 7.32 -20.38 6.63
CA GLY A 135 6.52 -21.56 6.96
C GLY A 135 5.00 -21.31 7.00
N ALA A 136 4.53 -20.17 6.47
CA ALA A 136 3.12 -19.83 6.42
C ALA A 136 2.48 -20.24 5.08
N CYS A 137 1.41 -21.04 5.13
CA CYS A 137 0.60 -21.38 3.95
C CYS A 137 -0.22 -20.16 3.52
N GLY A 138 0.02 -19.62 2.33
CA GLY A 138 -0.67 -18.44 1.80
C GLY A 138 -1.72 -18.80 0.75
N SER A 139 -2.74 -17.95 0.59
CA SER A 139 -3.68 -18.08 -0.52
C SER A 139 -3.01 -17.70 -1.84
N ASP A 140 -3.28 -18.46 -2.91
CA ASP A 140 -2.88 -18.15 -4.29
C ASP A 140 -3.72 -17.02 -4.92
N ALA A 141 -4.26 -16.14 -4.09
CA ALA A 141 -5.11 -15.05 -4.57
C ALA A 141 -4.32 -14.14 -5.51
N SER A 142 -4.87 -13.88 -6.67
CA SER A 142 -4.28 -12.98 -7.65
C SER A 142 -4.13 -11.56 -7.06
N HIS A 143 -3.24 -10.77 -7.64
CA HIS A 143 -3.08 -9.35 -7.30
C HIS A 143 -4.42 -8.59 -7.29
N VAL A 144 -5.29 -8.88 -8.24
CA VAL A 144 -6.63 -8.29 -8.37
C VAL A 144 -7.52 -8.67 -7.19
N VAL A 145 -7.60 -9.94 -6.86
CA VAL A 145 -8.40 -10.43 -5.71
C VAL A 145 -7.92 -9.80 -4.41
N GLN A 146 -6.60 -9.72 -4.20
CA GLN A 146 -6.04 -9.09 -2.99
C GLN A 146 -6.38 -7.59 -2.90
N MET A 147 -6.44 -6.87 -4.03
CA MET A 147 -6.87 -5.47 -4.06
C MET A 147 -8.35 -5.33 -3.67
N VAL A 148 -9.22 -6.20 -4.18
CA VAL A 148 -10.65 -6.20 -3.85
C VAL A 148 -10.86 -6.56 -2.38
N GLU A 149 -10.10 -7.52 -1.84
CA GLU A 149 -10.13 -7.85 -0.41
C GLU A 149 -9.74 -6.66 0.48
N ASP A 150 -8.68 -5.94 0.13
CA ASP A 150 -8.25 -4.75 0.87
C ASP A 150 -9.31 -3.63 0.79
N ALA A 151 -9.95 -3.46 -0.37
CA ALA A 151 -11.05 -2.51 -0.54
C ALA A 151 -12.29 -2.91 0.28
N TYR A 152 -12.62 -4.20 0.33
CA TYR A 152 -13.71 -4.71 1.17
C TYR A 152 -13.46 -4.44 2.66
N GLN A 153 -12.24 -4.67 3.14
CA GLN A 153 -11.87 -4.35 4.52
C GLN A 153 -11.98 -2.85 4.83
N ALA A 154 -11.65 -1.99 3.85
CA ALA A 154 -11.86 -0.55 3.98
C ALA A 154 -13.36 -0.20 4.03
N ALA A 155 -14.18 -0.79 3.15
CA ALA A 155 -15.63 -0.56 3.14
C ALA A 155 -16.31 -0.96 4.45
N LEU A 156 -15.86 -2.03 5.11
CA LEU A 156 -16.36 -2.39 6.44
C LEU A 156 -16.12 -1.30 7.49
N ALA A 157 -15.10 -0.48 7.32
CA ALA A 157 -14.74 0.58 8.26
C ALA A 157 -15.34 1.95 7.90
N PHE A 158 -15.49 2.24 6.60
CA PHE A 158 -15.93 3.56 6.12
C PHE A 158 -17.38 3.58 5.63
N GLY A 159 -18.04 2.42 5.51
CA GLY A 159 -19.40 2.29 4.97
C GLY A 159 -19.43 2.20 3.45
N ASP A 160 -20.47 2.76 2.83
CA ASP A 160 -20.62 2.71 1.38
C ASP A 160 -19.42 3.32 0.65
N CYS A 161 -18.81 2.51 -0.22
CA CYS A 161 -17.61 2.89 -0.95
C CYS A 161 -17.74 2.57 -2.44
N LEU A 162 -17.24 3.49 -3.27
CA LEU A 162 -16.99 3.30 -4.69
C LEU A 162 -15.50 3.00 -4.87
N LEU A 163 -15.15 1.85 -5.45
CA LEU A 163 -13.76 1.47 -5.72
C LEU A 163 -13.38 1.83 -7.15
N LEU A 164 -12.39 2.69 -7.30
CA LEU A 164 -11.78 3.03 -8.59
C LEU A 164 -10.47 2.26 -8.76
N LEU A 165 -10.41 1.49 -9.83
CA LEU A 165 -9.24 0.72 -10.23
C LEU A 165 -8.89 1.04 -11.69
N ASP A 166 -7.61 0.93 -12.05
CA ASP A 166 -7.16 0.96 -13.43
C ASP A 166 -7.78 -0.24 -14.21
N ARG A 167 -7.90 -0.09 -15.53
CA ARG A 167 -8.37 -1.13 -16.48
C ARG A 167 -7.60 -2.45 -16.36
N TYR A 168 -6.36 -2.42 -15.89
CA TYR A 168 -5.55 -3.62 -15.61
C TYR A 168 -6.23 -4.58 -14.64
N PHE A 169 -7.07 -4.05 -13.73
CA PHE A 169 -7.82 -4.84 -12.76
C PHE A 169 -9.15 -5.39 -13.30
N LEU A 170 -9.55 -5.04 -14.53
CA LEU A 170 -10.76 -5.58 -15.19
C LEU A 170 -10.53 -7.02 -15.64
N THR A 171 -10.60 -7.94 -14.72
CA THR A 171 -10.47 -9.37 -14.96
C THR A 171 -11.68 -10.10 -14.38
N VAL A 172 -12.01 -11.28 -14.92
CA VAL A 172 -13.14 -12.09 -14.45
C VAL A 172 -13.12 -12.35 -12.93
N PRO A 173 -11.98 -12.58 -12.27
CA PRO A 173 -11.94 -12.74 -10.82
C PRO A 173 -12.28 -11.49 -9.99
N ALA A 174 -12.34 -10.31 -10.62
CA ALA A 174 -12.66 -9.05 -9.94
C ALA A 174 -14.14 -8.64 -10.10
N LEU A 175 -14.86 -9.34 -10.95
CA LEU A 175 -16.29 -9.17 -11.19
C LEU A 175 -17.11 -10.21 -10.44
#